data_12bc1be8c09afa311e995e8d6a626bfd
#
_entry.id   12bc1be8c09afa311e995e8d6a626bfd
#
_cell.length_a   1.000
_cell.length_b   1.000
_cell.length_c   1.000
_cell.angle_alpha   90.00
_cell.angle_beta   90.00
_cell.angle_gamma   90.00
#
_symmetry.space_group_name_H-M   'P 1'
#
loop_
_entity.id
_entity.type
_entity.pdbx_description
1 polymer ?
#
loop_
_entity_poly.entity_id
_entity_poly.type
_entity_poly.pdbx_seq_one_letter_code
_entity_poly.pdbx_strand_id
1 'polypeptide(L)'
;MATIIKQTKEEINWAEIARAREMGVLDKLLAERDVIRFNLRSGAEVAIMVEKVEPGRVWMGFVDGVAERPMYNRLARPVSWKESDTRKWCNTDLVQDLPEELVAIITPRTIRQTIKGEELVTTDLLWLHSATEFFGRKPWADGDDPTEEQLPVYKTERDRVKMWDGQTWPHWTRSACSGSSNGFCLVSRDGTPTSSYYADHSWALAPGFWI
;
A
#
# COMPACT_ATOMS: atom_id res chain seq x y z
N MET A 1 18.11 -11.15 -5.35
CA MET A 1 18.64 -9.91 -5.97
C MET A 1 17.47 -9.08 -6.43
N ALA A 2 17.43 -7.78 -6.15
CA ALA A 2 16.36 -6.90 -6.63
C ALA A 2 16.86 -6.17 -7.87
N THR A 3 16.01 -6.10 -8.90
CA THR A 3 16.32 -5.42 -10.16
C THR A 3 15.36 -4.28 -10.37
N ILE A 4 15.87 -3.06 -10.54
CA ILE A 4 15.07 -1.91 -10.96
C ILE A 4 15.00 -1.91 -12.48
N ILE A 5 13.77 -1.98 -13.02
CA ILE A 5 13.56 -1.81 -14.46
C ILE A 5 13.41 -0.32 -14.71
N LYS A 6 14.52 0.35 -14.93
CA LYS A 6 14.54 1.69 -15.50
C LYS A 6 14.41 1.58 -17.03
N GLN A 7 13.94 2.64 -17.66
CA GLN A 7 14.10 2.80 -19.10
C GLN A 7 15.60 2.81 -19.53
N THR A 8 16.52 2.90 -18.56
CA THR A 8 17.98 2.79 -18.72
C THR A 8 18.51 1.63 -17.87
N LYS A 9 19.27 0.76 -18.47
CA LYS A 9 19.78 -0.58 -18.14
C LYS A 9 20.67 -0.74 -16.88
N GLU A 10 20.44 -0.12 -15.75
CA GLU A 10 21.23 -0.38 -14.52
C GLU A 10 20.44 -1.22 -13.54
N GLU A 11 21.00 -2.38 -13.11
CA GLU A 11 20.49 -3.17 -12.00
C GLU A 11 20.87 -2.46 -10.69
N ILE A 12 19.88 -2.03 -9.93
CA ILE A 12 20.06 -1.44 -8.59
C ILE A 12 19.66 -2.49 -7.56
N ASN A 13 20.49 -2.68 -6.54
CA ASN A 13 20.21 -3.60 -5.45
C ASN A 13 19.82 -2.85 -4.14
N TRP A 14 19.37 -3.61 -3.13
CA TRP A 14 18.96 -3.02 -1.85
C TRP A 14 20.08 -2.27 -1.15
N ALA A 15 21.33 -2.70 -1.31
CA ALA A 15 22.49 -2.02 -0.70
C ALA A 15 22.74 -0.64 -1.33
N GLU A 16 22.50 -0.47 -2.62
CA GLU A 16 22.59 0.83 -3.29
C GLU A 16 21.48 1.76 -2.84
N ILE A 17 20.25 1.25 -2.71
CA ILE A 17 19.10 2.01 -2.18
C ILE A 17 19.39 2.43 -0.74
N ALA A 18 19.90 1.52 0.12
CA ALA A 18 20.29 1.83 1.49
C ALA A 18 21.33 2.96 1.56
N ARG A 19 22.37 2.86 0.74
CA ARG A 19 23.42 3.89 0.65
C ARG A 19 22.89 5.22 0.17
N ALA A 20 22.03 5.23 -0.87
CA ALA A 20 21.41 6.44 -1.37
C ALA A 20 20.50 7.11 -0.32
N ARG A 21 19.80 6.30 0.49
CA ARG A 21 19.03 6.77 1.63
C ARG A 21 19.91 7.43 2.69
N GLU A 22 20.99 6.76 3.12
CA GLU A 22 21.95 7.30 4.09
C GLU A 22 22.57 8.63 3.62
N MET A 23 22.82 8.76 2.32
CA MET A 23 23.36 9.96 1.70
C MET A 23 22.30 11.04 1.43
N GLY A 24 21.01 10.77 1.64
CA GLY A 24 19.92 11.68 1.36
C GLY A 24 19.73 11.99 -0.12
N VAL A 25 20.04 11.05 -1.01
CA VAL A 25 20.00 11.21 -2.48
C VAL A 25 19.08 10.18 -3.18
N LEU A 26 18.09 9.65 -2.47
CA LEU A 26 17.11 8.71 -3.02
C LEU A 26 16.40 9.26 -4.27
N ASP A 27 16.11 10.56 -4.28
CA ASP A 27 15.49 11.29 -5.37
C ASP A 27 16.36 11.36 -6.64
N LYS A 28 17.67 11.12 -6.52
CA LYS A 28 18.59 11.02 -7.68
C LYS A 28 18.70 9.59 -8.21
N LEU A 29 18.39 8.61 -7.38
CA LEU A 29 18.48 7.20 -7.72
C LEU A 29 17.15 6.66 -8.24
N LEU A 30 16.02 7.09 -7.67
CA LEU A 30 14.68 6.58 -7.91
C LEU A 30 13.78 7.69 -8.44
N ALA A 31 12.94 7.34 -9.41
CA ALA A 31 11.93 8.22 -9.98
C ALA A 31 10.53 7.58 -9.87
N GLU A 32 9.49 8.41 -9.83
CA GLU A 32 8.11 7.92 -9.87
C GLU A 32 7.90 6.98 -11.06
N ARG A 33 7.19 5.87 -10.82
CA ARG A 33 6.94 4.75 -11.75
C ARG A 33 8.15 3.83 -12.02
N ASP A 34 9.31 4.02 -11.40
CA ASP A 34 10.35 2.99 -11.39
C ASP A 34 9.80 1.71 -10.75
N VAL A 35 10.07 0.56 -11.35
CA VAL A 35 9.59 -0.75 -10.86
C VAL A 35 10.79 -1.60 -10.45
N ILE A 36 10.71 -2.16 -9.23
CA ILE A 36 11.72 -3.08 -8.68
C ILE A 36 11.08 -4.46 -8.54
N ARG A 37 11.69 -5.48 -9.16
CA ARG A 37 11.28 -6.88 -9.02
C ARG A 37 12.20 -7.60 -8.06
N PHE A 38 11.63 -8.44 -7.23
CA PHE A 38 12.37 -9.28 -6.29
C PHE A 38 11.55 -10.48 -5.86
N ASN A 39 12.17 -11.43 -5.18
CA ASN A 39 11.48 -12.56 -4.59
C ASN A 39 11.24 -12.32 -3.10
N LEU A 40 10.05 -12.63 -2.64
CA LEU A 40 9.76 -12.83 -1.24
C LEU A 40 10.58 -14.01 -0.70
N ARG A 41 10.73 -14.14 0.62
CA ARG A 41 11.42 -15.28 1.24
C ARG A 41 10.71 -16.61 0.98
N SER A 42 9.38 -16.57 0.82
CA SER A 42 8.55 -17.69 0.38
C SER A 42 8.86 -18.16 -1.05
N GLY A 43 9.63 -17.37 -1.82
CA GLY A 43 9.99 -17.66 -3.21
C GLY A 43 9.07 -17.03 -4.25
N ALA A 44 7.97 -16.39 -3.84
CA ALA A 44 7.08 -15.72 -4.78
C ALA A 44 7.77 -14.47 -5.39
N GLU A 45 7.73 -14.35 -6.72
CA GLU A 45 8.19 -13.16 -7.43
C GLU A 45 7.15 -12.05 -7.30
N VAL A 46 7.59 -10.85 -6.90
CA VAL A 46 6.75 -9.66 -6.74
C VAL A 46 7.43 -8.44 -7.34
N ALA A 47 6.64 -7.41 -7.58
CA ALA A 47 7.11 -6.11 -8.01
C ALA A 47 6.56 -5.00 -7.12
N ILE A 48 7.39 -4.00 -6.84
CA ILE A 48 6.98 -2.74 -6.22
C ILE A 48 7.25 -1.59 -7.18
N MET A 49 6.47 -0.54 -7.07
CA MET A 49 6.61 0.68 -7.85
C MET A 49 6.90 1.86 -6.94
N VAL A 50 7.77 2.77 -7.39
CA VAL A 50 7.94 4.08 -6.79
C VAL A 50 6.68 4.91 -7.05
N GLU A 51 5.94 5.25 -6.01
CA GLU A 51 4.66 5.95 -6.11
C GLU A 51 4.77 7.46 -5.92
N LYS A 52 5.72 7.88 -5.09
CA LYS A 52 6.03 9.29 -4.85
C LYS A 52 7.46 9.44 -4.35
N VAL A 53 8.14 10.46 -4.84
CA VAL A 53 9.47 10.85 -4.36
C VAL A 53 9.35 12.16 -3.59
N GLU A 54 9.82 12.17 -2.35
CA GLU A 54 9.87 13.33 -1.48
C GLU A 54 11.31 13.53 -0.97
N PRO A 55 11.71 14.74 -0.57
CA PRO A 55 13.02 14.93 0.04
C PRO A 55 13.26 13.99 1.22
N GLY A 56 14.28 13.12 1.10
CA GLY A 56 14.66 12.16 2.13
C GLY A 56 13.74 10.95 2.31
N ARG A 57 12.73 10.78 1.46
CA ARG A 57 11.77 9.68 1.58
C ARG A 57 11.18 9.29 0.22
N VAL A 58 11.00 7.99 0.02
CA VAL A 58 10.35 7.44 -1.18
C VAL A 58 9.20 6.53 -0.77
N TRP A 59 8.04 6.72 -1.40
CA TRP A 59 6.88 5.86 -1.25
C TRP A 59 6.96 4.74 -2.27
N MET A 60 6.78 3.54 -1.79
CA MET A 60 6.73 2.32 -2.57
C MET A 60 5.40 1.61 -2.37
N GLY A 61 4.87 0.99 -3.42
CA GLY A 61 3.69 0.14 -3.32
C GLY A 61 3.84 -1.11 -4.17
N PHE A 62 3.26 -2.21 -3.73
CA PHE A 62 3.18 -3.41 -4.56
C PHE A 62 2.38 -3.11 -5.83
N VAL A 63 2.96 -3.47 -6.97
CA VAL A 63 2.33 -3.27 -8.30
C VAL A 63 1.03 -4.03 -8.38
N ASP A 64 1.04 -5.29 -7.92
CA ASP A 64 -0.09 -6.21 -7.94
C ASP A 64 -0.39 -6.76 -6.55
N GLY A 65 -1.47 -7.52 -6.42
CA GLY A 65 -1.83 -8.20 -5.18
C GLY A 65 -0.76 -9.21 -4.76
N VAL A 66 -0.46 -9.26 -3.47
CA VAL A 66 0.49 -10.22 -2.87
C VAL A 66 -0.22 -11.28 -2.03
N ALA A 67 -1.49 -11.07 -1.74
CA ALA A 67 -2.38 -12.01 -1.06
C ALA A 67 -3.83 -11.67 -1.37
N GLU A 68 -4.73 -12.63 -1.16
CA GLU A 68 -6.18 -12.42 -1.14
C GLU A 68 -6.70 -12.75 0.26
N ARG A 69 -7.24 -11.76 0.97
CA ARG A 69 -7.67 -11.88 2.38
C ARG A 69 -8.82 -10.93 2.69
N PRO A 70 -9.63 -11.24 3.72
CA PRO A 70 -10.57 -10.28 4.28
C PRO A 70 -9.84 -9.25 5.15
N MET A 71 -10.41 -8.05 5.27
CA MET A 71 -9.94 -7.05 6.24
C MET A 71 -10.11 -7.54 7.68
N TYR A 72 -11.21 -8.27 7.94
CA TYR A 72 -11.50 -8.93 9.21
C TYR A 72 -11.94 -10.37 8.97
N ASN A 73 -11.40 -11.32 9.73
CA ASN A 73 -11.78 -12.74 9.66
C ASN A 73 -13.18 -13.03 10.23
N ARG A 74 -13.83 -12.02 10.81
CA ARG A 74 -15.17 -12.09 11.38
C ARG A 74 -15.86 -10.74 11.28
N LEU A 75 -17.17 -10.73 11.27
CA LEU A 75 -17.94 -9.48 11.35
C LEU A 75 -17.53 -8.65 12.57
N ALA A 76 -17.08 -7.43 12.31
CA ALA A 76 -16.72 -6.43 13.33
C ALA A 76 -17.50 -5.13 13.09
N ARG A 77 -17.79 -4.37 14.14
CA ARG A 77 -18.47 -3.08 14.09
C ARG A 77 -18.08 -2.20 15.29
N PRO A 78 -17.57 -1.00 15.09
CA PRO A 78 -17.15 -0.43 13.80
C PRO A 78 -15.87 -1.09 13.30
N VAL A 79 -15.63 -1.04 11.99
CA VAL A 79 -14.36 -1.46 11.39
C VAL A 79 -13.39 -0.29 11.36
N SER A 80 -12.09 -0.59 11.46
CA SER A 80 -11.00 0.39 11.33
C SER A 80 -9.75 -0.30 10.80
N TRP A 81 -8.85 0.44 10.20
CA TRP A 81 -7.52 -0.10 9.87
C TRP A 81 -6.80 -0.60 11.13
N LYS A 82 -6.83 0.18 12.20
CA LYS A 82 -6.16 -0.13 13.47
C LYS A 82 -6.44 -1.53 13.98
N GLU A 83 -7.69 -1.97 13.95
CA GLU A 83 -8.13 -3.25 14.52
C GLU A 83 -8.19 -4.37 13.48
N SER A 84 -7.90 -4.10 12.19
CA SER A 84 -8.04 -5.07 11.12
C SER A 84 -7.02 -6.21 11.23
N ASP A 85 -7.47 -7.43 10.87
CA ASP A 85 -6.60 -8.60 10.79
C ASP A 85 -5.61 -8.46 9.62
N THR A 86 -6.00 -7.75 8.56
CA THR A 86 -5.12 -7.42 7.45
C THR A 86 -3.96 -6.53 7.89
N ARG A 87 -4.18 -5.50 8.73
CA ARG A 87 -3.09 -4.69 9.28
C ARG A 87 -2.09 -5.54 10.06
N LYS A 88 -2.59 -6.44 10.92
CA LYS A 88 -1.74 -7.34 11.69
C LYS A 88 -0.90 -8.20 10.77
N TRP A 89 -1.53 -8.83 9.78
CA TRP A 89 -0.86 -9.66 8.79
C TRP A 89 0.21 -8.87 7.99
N CYS A 90 -0.09 -7.66 7.54
CA CYS A 90 0.87 -6.81 6.85
C CYS A 90 2.13 -6.56 7.69
N ASN A 91 1.96 -6.30 9.00
CA ASN A 91 3.04 -5.91 9.90
C ASN A 91 3.68 -7.09 10.68
N THR A 92 3.25 -8.32 10.41
CA THR A 92 3.85 -9.55 10.95
C THR A 92 4.27 -10.47 9.81
N ASP A 93 3.34 -11.20 9.22
CA ASP A 93 3.62 -12.26 8.25
C ASP A 93 4.28 -11.72 6.98
N LEU A 94 3.70 -10.65 6.39
CA LEU A 94 4.25 -10.10 5.14
C LEU A 94 5.60 -9.41 5.36
N VAL A 95 5.80 -8.67 6.46
CA VAL A 95 7.11 -8.10 6.81
C VAL A 95 8.17 -9.20 6.96
N GLN A 96 7.82 -10.33 7.59
CA GLN A 96 8.73 -11.47 7.74
C GLN A 96 9.05 -12.16 6.42
N ASP A 97 8.18 -12.05 5.41
CA ASP A 97 8.39 -12.63 4.09
C ASP A 97 9.19 -11.69 3.14
N LEU A 98 9.39 -10.43 3.50
CA LEU A 98 10.26 -9.51 2.76
C LEU A 98 11.74 -9.87 2.93
N PRO A 99 12.61 -9.56 1.93
CA PRO A 99 14.07 -9.61 2.09
C PRO A 99 14.54 -8.79 3.30
N GLU A 100 15.49 -9.30 4.07
CA GLU A 100 16.02 -8.60 5.26
C GLU A 100 16.58 -7.23 4.93
N GLU A 101 17.27 -7.13 3.82
CA GLU A 101 17.88 -5.89 3.33
C GLU A 101 16.81 -4.82 3.03
N LEU A 102 15.63 -5.25 2.53
CA LEU A 102 14.52 -4.35 2.33
C LEU A 102 13.91 -3.92 3.67
N VAL A 103 13.64 -4.87 4.57
CA VAL A 103 13.07 -4.56 5.90
C VAL A 103 13.96 -3.57 6.67
N ALA A 104 15.29 -3.70 6.57
CA ALA A 104 16.25 -2.82 7.24
C ALA A 104 16.15 -1.34 6.81
N ILE A 105 15.60 -1.07 5.63
CA ILE A 105 15.47 0.30 5.09
C ILE A 105 14.03 0.82 5.12
N ILE A 106 13.06 0.02 5.47
CA ILE A 106 11.67 0.50 5.62
C ILE A 106 11.56 1.43 6.82
N THR A 107 10.90 2.56 6.62
CA THR A 107 10.62 3.55 7.67
C THR A 107 9.18 3.43 8.14
N PRO A 108 8.92 3.34 9.45
CA PRO A 108 7.57 3.32 9.98
C PRO A 108 6.78 4.58 9.62
N ARG A 109 5.49 4.41 9.33
CA ARG A 109 4.54 5.51 9.10
C ARG A 109 3.51 5.57 10.23
N THR A 110 3.26 6.77 10.73
CA THR A 110 2.09 7.03 11.55
C THR A 110 0.88 7.24 10.65
N ILE A 111 -0.17 6.46 10.87
CA ILE A 111 -1.44 6.52 10.13
C ILE A 111 -2.52 6.97 11.11
N ARG A 112 -3.33 7.93 10.67
CA ARG A 112 -4.48 8.45 11.42
C ARG A 112 -5.75 8.15 10.67
N GLN A 113 -6.79 7.79 11.39
CA GLN A 113 -8.16 7.65 10.89
C GLN A 113 -9.14 8.22 11.91
N THR A 114 -10.21 8.82 11.44
CA THR A 114 -11.33 9.21 12.29
C THR A 114 -12.50 8.26 12.04
N ILE A 115 -12.89 7.49 13.04
CA ILE A 115 -14.01 6.54 12.98
C ILE A 115 -15.05 6.95 14.02
N LYS A 116 -16.24 7.32 13.57
CA LYS A 116 -17.34 7.80 14.44
C LYS A 116 -16.91 8.94 15.38
N GLY A 117 -16.05 9.83 14.88
CA GLY A 117 -15.57 10.98 15.66
C GLY A 117 -14.39 10.67 16.58
N GLU A 118 -13.94 9.44 16.67
CA GLU A 118 -12.75 9.03 17.41
C GLU A 118 -11.52 8.97 16.49
N GLU A 119 -10.43 9.65 16.87
CA GLU A 119 -9.16 9.53 16.18
C GLU A 119 -8.45 8.24 16.59
N LEU A 120 -8.15 7.41 15.61
CA LEU A 120 -7.38 6.17 15.76
C LEU A 120 -6.02 6.34 15.13
N VAL A 121 -4.97 6.05 15.88
CA VAL A 121 -3.58 6.20 15.44
C VAL A 121 -2.89 4.84 15.47
N THR A 122 -2.12 4.55 14.41
CA THR A 122 -1.24 3.38 14.31
C THR A 122 0.14 3.80 13.81
N THR A 123 1.13 2.94 14.05
CA THR A 123 2.45 3.05 13.43
C THR A 123 2.74 1.73 12.75
N ASP A 124 2.95 1.77 11.44
CA ASP A 124 3.01 0.59 10.58
C ASP A 124 4.24 0.64 9.67
N LEU A 125 4.86 -0.50 9.43
CA LEU A 125 5.91 -0.68 8.41
C LEU A 125 5.29 -0.85 7.02
N LEU A 126 4.23 -1.66 6.95
CA LEU A 126 3.44 -1.88 5.73
C LEU A 126 1.99 -1.48 5.99
N TRP A 127 1.36 -0.83 5.03
CA TRP A 127 -0.04 -0.42 5.10
C TRP A 127 -0.74 -0.52 3.76
N LEU A 128 -2.05 -0.69 3.74
CA LEU A 128 -2.83 -0.48 2.53
C LEU A 128 -2.98 1.02 2.28
N HIS A 129 -3.01 1.41 1.03
CA HIS A 129 -3.32 2.79 0.64
C HIS A 129 -4.72 3.17 1.11
N SER A 130 -4.92 4.44 1.43
CA SER A 130 -6.27 4.97 1.65
C SER A 130 -7.00 5.18 0.31
N ALA A 131 -8.31 5.33 0.40
CA ALA A 131 -9.10 5.77 -0.74
C ALA A 131 -8.67 7.18 -1.21
N THR A 132 -8.28 8.05 -0.28
CA THR A 132 -7.75 9.38 -0.58
C THR A 132 -6.44 9.30 -1.37
N GLU A 133 -5.53 8.38 -1.05
CA GLU A 133 -4.27 8.18 -1.78
C GLU A 133 -4.50 7.65 -3.21
N PHE A 134 -5.57 6.89 -3.46
CA PHE A 134 -5.93 6.44 -4.81
C PHE A 134 -6.74 7.46 -5.60
N PHE A 135 -7.73 8.10 -4.99
CA PHE A 135 -8.79 8.84 -5.71
C PHE A 135 -8.81 10.34 -5.42
N GLY A 136 -7.95 10.84 -4.54
CA GLY A 136 -8.11 12.14 -3.92
C GLY A 136 -9.27 12.13 -2.91
N ARG A 137 -9.43 13.23 -2.19
CA ARG A 137 -10.42 13.32 -1.14
C ARG A 137 -11.86 13.12 -1.66
N LYS A 138 -12.59 12.25 -1.00
CA LYS A 138 -13.97 11.89 -1.34
C LYS A 138 -14.85 11.86 -0.07
N PRO A 139 -16.12 12.30 -0.14
CA PRO A 139 -17.00 12.32 1.03
C PRO A 139 -17.27 10.95 1.65
N TRP A 140 -17.19 9.88 0.86
CA TRP A 140 -17.38 8.50 1.33
C TRP A 140 -16.14 7.88 1.99
N ALA A 141 -15.03 8.60 2.02
CA ALA A 141 -13.78 8.25 2.72
C ALA A 141 -13.32 9.42 3.62
N ASP A 142 -14.24 10.09 4.27
CA ASP A 142 -14.00 11.29 5.10
C ASP A 142 -13.25 11.00 6.40
N GLY A 143 -13.17 9.72 6.79
CA GLY A 143 -12.37 9.27 7.93
C GLY A 143 -10.87 9.13 7.67
N ASP A 144 -10.41 9.31 6.43
CA ASP A 144 -8.97 9.31 6.11
C ASP A 144 -8.28 10.56 6.69
N ASP A 145 -6.98 10.45 6.97
CA ASP A 145 -6.18 11.56 7.49
C ASP A 145 -6.36 12.82 6.61
N PRO A 146 -6.71 13.98 7.19
CA PRO A 146 -6.92 15.20 6.42
C PRO A 146 -5.67 15.70 5.68
N THR A 147 -4.49 15.24 6.03
CA THR A 147 -3.22 15.59 5.37
C THR A 147 -2.91 14.69 4.17
N GLU A 148 -3.67 13.62 3.95
CA GLU A 148 -3.46 12.72 2.81
C GLU A 148 -3.92 13.36 1.51
N GLU A 149 -3.17 13.07 0.45
CA GLU A 149 -3.40 13.53 -0.91
C GLU A 149 -3.35 12.36 -1.89
N GLN A 150 -3.93 12.56 -3.07
CA GLN A 150 -3.81 11.58 -4.14
C GLN A 150 -2.36 11.43 -4.58
N LEU A 151 -1.87 10.19 -4.56
CA LEU A 151 -0.52 9.88 -5.05
C LEU A 151 -0.39 10.19 -6.55
N PRO A 152 0.75 10.76 -6.97
CA PRO A 152 0.94 11.27 -8.32
C PRO A 152 0.81 10.19 -9.40
N VAL A 153 1.07 8.94 -9.08
CA VAL A 153 1.00 7.80 -10.01
C VAL A 153 -0.41 7.28 -10.25
N TYR A 154 -1.40 7.63 -9.44
CA TYR A 154 -2.78 7.12 -9.53
C TYR A 154 -3.77 8.13 -10.14
N LYS A 155 -3.44 8.71 -11.29
CA LYS A 155 -4.26 9.75 -11.94
C LYS A 155 -5.46 9.21 -12.71
N THR A 156 -5.32 8.05 -13.33
CA THR A 156 -6.36 7.43 -14.15
C THR A 156 -6.85 6.12 -13.54
N GLU A 157 -8.00 5.63 -13.99
CA GLU A 157 -8.52 4.33 -13.57
C GLU A 157 -7.54 3.21 -13.86
N ARG A 158 -6.91 3.24 -15.04
CA ARG A 158 -5.92 2.26 -15.44
C ARG A 158 -4.71 2.19 -14.50
N ASP A 159 -4.28 3.33 -13.94
CA ASP A 159 -3.16 3.38 -13.00
C ASP A 159 -3.45 2.63 -11.68
N ARG A 160 -4.72 2.46 -11.35
CA ARG A 160 -5.19 1.84 -10.11
C ARG A 160 -5.54 0.36 -10.25
N VAL A 161 -5.60 -0.16 -11.49
CA VAL A 161 -5.87 -1.59 -11.72
C VAL A 161 -4.71 -2.43 -11.20
N LYS A 162 -5.02 -3.47 -10.44
CA LYS A 162 -4.06 -4.46 -9.95
C LYS A 162 -4.46 -5.86 -10.37
N MET A 163 -3.46 -6.72 -10.51
CA MET A 163 -3.67 -8.13 -10.87
C MET A 163 -3.63 -9.00 -9.61
N TRP A 164 -4.35 -10.10 -9.65
CA TRP A 164 -4.25 -11.22 -8.73
C TRP A 164 -4.59 -12.51 -9.47
N ASP A 165 -3.76 -13.55 -9.31
CA ASP A 165 -3.93 -14.84 -10.01
C ASP A 165 -4.13 -14.70 -11.53
N GLY A 166 -3.31 -13.85 -12.16
CA GLY A 166 -3.29 -13.65 -13.61
C GLY A 166 -4.46 -12.83 -14.20
N GLN A 167 -5.31 -12.24 -13.38
CA GLN A 167 -6.44 -11.41 -13.83
C GLN A 167 -6.57 -10.12 -13.04
N THR A 168 -7.25 -9.12 -13.60
CA THR A 168 -7.57 -7.90 -12.87
C THR A 168 -8.50 -8.24 -11.70
N TRP A 169 -8.17 -7.75 -10.49
CA TRP A 169 -8.89 -8.12 -9.29
C TRP A 169 -9.16 -6.89 -8.41
N PRO A 170 -10.33 -6.83 -7.72
CA PRO A 170 -10.56 -5.79 -6.74
C PRO A 170 -9.53 -5.87 -5.62
N HIS A 171 -9.13 -4.73 -5.08
CA HIS A 171 -8.20 -4.72 -3.95
C HIS A 171 -8.64 -3.72 -2.88
N TRP A 172 -8.33 -4.08 -1.64
CA TRP A 172 -8.70 -3.30 -0.48
C TRP A 172 -7.94 -1.98 -0.39
N THR A 173 -8.65 -0.97 0.10
CA THR A 173 -8.03 0.19 0.74
C THR A 173 -8.13 0.06 2.26
N ARG A 174 -7.35 0.86 3.02
CA ARG A 174 -7.50 0.93 4.48
C ARG A 174 -8.66 1.81 4.94
N SER A 175 -9.33 2.51 4.02
CA SER A 175 -10.39 3.47 4.36
C SER A 175 -11.66 2.75 4.75
N ALA A 176 -12.10 2.93 6.01
CA ALA A 176 -13.45 2.56 6.39
C ALA A 176 -14.44 3.51 5.70
N CYS A 177 -15.53 2.97 5.18
CA CYS A 177 -16.49 3.78 4.45
C CYS A 177 -17.38 4.59 5.36
N SER A 178 -17.54 5.86 5.05
CA SER A 178 -18.51 6.74 5.64
C SER A 178 -19.93 6.15 5.48
N GLY A 179 -20.70 6.18 6.54
CA GLY A 179 -22.06 5.63 6.55
C GLY A 179 -22.16 4.09 6.66
N SER A 180 -21.03 3.36 6.67
CA SER A 180 -21.00 1.91 6.89
C SER A 180 -20.27 1.58 8.19
N SER A 181 -20.88 0.76 9.05
CA SER A 181 -20.22 0.34 10.29
C SER A 181 -19.32 -0.90 10.13
N ASN A 182 -19.39 -1.59 8.99
CA ASN A 182 -18.74 -2.88 8.75
C ASN A 182 -18.10 -3.00 7.36
N GLY A 183 -17.92 -1.87 6.64
CA GLY A 183 -17.39 -1.86 5.29
C GLY A 183 -16.12 -1.04 5.14
N PHE A 184 -15.25 -1.49 4.25
CA PHE A 184 -14.12 -0.75 3.73
C PHE A 184 -14.37 -0.37 2.28
N CYS A 185 -13.72 0.70 1.85
CA CYS A 185 -13.65 1.08 0.46
C CYS A 185 -12.66 0.16 -0.27
N LEU A 186 -12.89 -0.09 -1.54
CA LEU A 186 -11.99 -0.84 -2.40
C LEU A 186 -11.84 -0.19 -3.78
N VAL A 187 -10.83 -0.61 -4.50
CA VAL A 187 -10.64 -0.32 -5.92
C VAL A 187 -11.19 -1.50 -6.71
N SER A 188 -12.09 -1.24 -7.66
CA SER A 188 -12.67 -2.26 -8.52
C SER A 188 -11.69 -2.78 -9.57
N ARG A 189 -12.06 -3.84 -10.29
CA ARG A 189 -11.26 -4.46 -11.37
C ARG A 189 -10.85 -3.50 -12.48
N ASP A 190 -11.65 -2.48 -12.71
CA ASP A 190 -11.45 -1.44 -13.74
C ASP A 190 -10.75 -0.17 -13.18
N GLY A 191 -10.37 -0.17 -11.89
CA GLY A 191 -9.72 0.96 -11.24
C GLY A 191 -10.68 2.02 -10.70
N THR A 192 -12.00 1.81 -10.78
CA THR A 192 -13.02 2.70 -10.19
C THR A 192 -13.18 2.46 -8.69
N PRO A 193 -13.66 3.46 -7.92
CA PRO A 193 -13.91 3.27 -6.51
C PRO A 193 -15.18 2.47 -6.25
N THR A 194 -15.14 1.58 -5.25
CA THR A 194 -16.33 1.02 -4.64
C THR A 194 -16.40 1.51 -3.19
N SER A 195 -17.46 2.24 -2.87
CA SER A 195 -17.55 3.02 -1.64
C SER A 195 -17.83 2.20 -0.37
N SER A 196 -18.24 0.95 -0.49
CA SER A 196 -18.46 0.08 0.67
C SER A 196 -18.51 -1.38 0.27
N TYR A 197 -17.70 -2.19 0.94
CA TYR A 197 -17.80 -3.65 0.86
C TYR A 197 -17.56 -4.27 2.23
N TYR A 198 -18.24 -5.37 2.52
CA TYR A 198 -18.16 -6.03 3.82
C TYR A 198 -16.73 -6.50 4.11
N ALA A 199 -16.25 -6.18 5.31
CA ALA A 199 -14.86 -6.39 5.70
C ALA A 199 -14.44 -7.86 5.82
N ASP A 200 -15.39 -8.80 5.87
CA ASP A 200 -15.18 -10.25 5.93
C ASP A 200 -15.10 -10.93 4.56
N HIS A 201 -15.24 -10.19 3.46
CA HIS A 201 -14.98 -10.69 2.12
C HIS A 201 -13.48 -10.64 1.79
N SER A 202 -13.01 -11.57 0.98
CA SER A 202 -11.61 -11.64 0.53
C SER A 202 -11.42 -10.88 -0.78
N TRP A 203 -10.44 -9.98 -0.79
CA TRP A 203 -9.97 -9.26 -1.97
C TRP A 203 -8.45 -9.14 -1.93
N ALA A 204 -7.84 -8.74 -3.06
CA ALA A 204 -6.40 -8.60 -3.13
C ALA A 204 -5.88 -7.53 -2.17
N LEU A 205 -4.68 -7.76 -1.67
CA LEU A 205 -3.89 -6.84 -0.85
C LEU A 205 -2.65 -6.40 -1.61
N ALA A 206 -2.48 -5.11 -1.79
CA ALA A 206 -1.28 -4.51 -2.38
C ALA A 206 -0.78 -3.38 -1.47
N PRO A 207 -0.06 -3.71 -0.40
CA PRO A 207 0.43 -2.73 0.56
C PRO A 207 1.47 -1.78 -0.04
N GLY A 208 1.67 -0.66 0.66
CA GLY A 208 2.78 0.25 0.46
C GLY A 208 3.66 0.36 1.69
N PHE A 209 4.80 1.05 1.53
CA PHE A 209 5.76 1.35 2.59
C PHE A 209 6.64 2.55 2.21
N TRP A 210 7.39 3.06 3.16
CA TRP A 210 8.38 4.11 2.96
C TRP A 210 9.81 3.58 3.10
N ILE A 211 10.70 4.13 2.31
CA ILE A 211 12.14 3.99 2.51
C ILE A 211 12.80 5.36 2.60
#